data_63d5ca7f9aa643ee181db16f48b8bdc7
#
_entry.id   63d5ca7f9aa643ee181db16f48b8bdc7
#
_cell.length_a   1.000
_cell.length_b   1.000
_cell.length_c   1.000
_cell.angle_alpha   90.00
_cell.angle_beta   90.00
_cell.angle_gamma   90.00
#
_symmetry.space_group_name_H-M   'P 1'
#
loop_
_entity.id
_entity.type
_entity.pdbx_description
1 polymer ?
#
loop_
_entity_poly.entity_id
_entity_poly.type
_entity_poly.pdbx_seq_one_letter_code
_entity_poly.pdbx_strand_id
1 'polypeptide(L)'
;MNYFFATGYSALNDSMTEPQFRRVLSYVIARIKCGHTSVSASRNYSRYLDKAKLPQFPLILKFWKDTMAIAFNLDRNDTVLKRGTLLYTINGRTARQLTDTLFPYIVSDGYNLTGKYQYLSTGLHFSSWYKDVFGYENGFDIAYRDTAGQTAQIHIPAYDPNADTVRRSLGRVLMQGTGQRRPGPSQPMRHRGRRARKRRELLFTRNLQLDSNSHSAFLTLNTFEGGYGLRGFFRETFKVLKDSQVKNLVIDVRSNGGGDAAISTLLTRYLIDKKFKLADSLYTVRRHSRYDGYIQHGFVYDVLTFFASRRHSDGYYHFGYFERHYYHPVRRDHFDGAVYILTGGNSFSATCLFAGALKGQSNVMLVGEETGGGYYGNTAWMIPDVTLPVTGIRFRLPRFRLVVDSTREKNGRGVMPDVLALPSVEALSKGLDFKTAKAKELIRLKSADRAGQP
;
A
#
# COMPACT_ATOMS: atom_id res chain seq x y z
N MET A 1 -0.22 -10.56 23.88
CA MET A 1 0.49 -9.25 23.85
C MET A 1 1.47 -9.09 25.00
N ASN A 2 1.11 -9.38 26.26
CA ASN A 2 2.01 -9.19 27.42
C ASN A 2 3.38 -9.86 27.23
N TYR A 3 3.43 -11.07 26.69
CA TYR A 3 4.69 -11.77 26.36
C TYR A 3 5.58 -10.94 25.43
N PHE A 4 5.04 -10.39 24.33
CA PHE A 4 5.82 -9.61 23.38
C PHE A 4 6.28 -8.26 23.95
N PHE A 5 5.48 -7.65 24.82
CA PHE A 5 5.92 -6.47 25.56
C PHE A 5 7.06 -6.79 26.52
N ALA A 6 6.97 -7.89 27.28
CA ALA A 6 8.04 -8.33 28.18
C ALA A 6 9.33 -8.64 27.40
N THR A 7 9.23 -9.39 26.29
CA THR A 7 10.37 -9.67 25.40
C THR A 7 10.99 -8.39 24.82
N GLY A 8 10.16 -7.43 24.39
CA GLY A 8 10.65 -6.15 23.91
C GLY A 8 11.33 -5.34 25.02
N TYR A 9 10.76 -5.34 26.22
CA TYR A 9 11.33 -4.63 27.35
C TYR A 9 12.68 -5.22 27.80
N SER A 10 12.79 -6.55 27.87
CA SER A 10 14.05 -7.22 28.23
C SER A 10 15.17 -7.05 27.20
N ALA A 11 14.83 -6.71 25.96
CA ALA A 11 15.81 -6.42 24.91
C ALA A 11 16.37 -4.99 24.95
N LEU A 12 15.83 -4.12 25.84
CA LEU A 12 16.30 -2.74 25.94
C LEU A 12 17.56 -2.65 26.82
N ASN A 13 18.46 -1.77 26.40
CA ASN A 13 19.62 -1.35 27.19
C ASN A 13 19.99 0.10 26.87
N ASP A 14 20.73 0.74 27.78
CA ASP A 14 21.03 2.19 27.72
C ASP A 14 22.01 2.58 26.59
N SER A 15 22.72 1.62 26.00
CA SER A 15 23.69 1.86 24.92
C SER A 15 23.09 1.70 23.51
N MET A 16 21.78 1.48 23.41
CA MET A 16 21.12 1.30 22.11
C MET A 16 21.16 2.55 21.25
N THR A 17 21.54 2.36 19.97
CA THR A 17 21.32 3.36 18.93
C THR A 17 19.82 3.47 18.56
N GLU A 18 19.43 4.59 17.96
CA GLU A 18 18.05 4.76 17.50
C GLU A 18 17.55 3.65 16.55
N PRO A 19 18.33 3.16 15.56
CA PRO A 19 17.92 2.01 14.74
C PRO A 19 17.66 0.74 15.52
N GLN A 20 18.50 0.44 16.52
CA GLN A 20 18.33 -0.73 17.38
C GLN A 20 17.05 -0.64 18.22
N PHE A 21 16.82 0.51 18.86
CA PHE A 21 15.61 0.74 19.64
C PHE A 21 14.36 0.72 18.74
N ARG A 22 14.41 1.36 17.57
CA ARG A 22 13.33 1.32 16.59
C ARG A 22 13.01 -0.10 16.13
N ARG A 23 14.01 -0.97 15.99
CA ARG A 23 13.83 -2.39 15.65
C ARG A 23 13.06 -3.13 16.74
N VAL A 24 13.40 -2.93 18.01
CA VAL A 24 12.65 -3.51 19.14
C VAL A 24 11.20 -3.04 19.12
N LEU A 25 10.96 -1.73 18.99
CA LEU A 25 9.60 -1.19 18.90
C LEU A 25 8.83 -1.76 17.70
N SER A 26 9.47 -1.86 16.54
CA SER A 26 8.84 -2.40 15.31
C SER A 26 8.45 -3.87 15.51
N TYR A 27 9.29 -4.67 16.18
CA TYR A 27 8.97 -6.05 16.51
C TYR A 27 7.71 -6.16 17.37
N VAL A 28 7.63 -5.38 18.44
CA VAL A 28 6.47 -5.40 19.36
C VAL A 28 5.20 -4.89 18.65
N ILE A 29 5.31 -3.78 17.92
CA ILE A 29 4.16 -3.15 17.25
C ILE A 29 3.62 -4.02 16.11
N ALA A 30 4.48 -4.72 15.38
CA ALA A 30 4.03 -5.65 14.33
C ALA A 30 3.17 -6.81 14.90
N ARG A 31 3.33 -7.15 16.18
CA ARG A 31 2.50 -8.17 16.87
C ARG A 31 1.08 -7.72 17.18
N ILE A 32 0.78 -6.42 17.13
CA ILE A 32 -0.58 -5.89 17.20
C ILE A 32 -1.41 -6.33 15.99
N LYS A 33 -0.75 -6.67 14.87
CA LYS A 33 -1.38 -7.08 13.60
C LYS A 33 -2.34 -6.01 13.06
N CYS A 34 -1.89 -4.76 13.13
CA CYS A 34 -2.57 -3.59 12.60
C CYS A 34 -1.65 -2.86 11.62
N GLY A 35 -2.00 -2.85 10.35
CA GLY A 35 -1.21 -2.21 9.30
C GLY A 35 -1.19 -0.68 9.39
N HIS A 36 -2.10 -0.08 10.16
CA HIS A 36 -2.14 1.37 10.39
C HIS A 36 -1.23 1.84 11.54
N THR A 37 -0.67 0.91 12.32
CA THR A 37 0.30 1.21 13.37
C THR A 37 1.70 1.03 12.80
N SER A 38 2.49 2.08 12.71
CA SER A 38 3.85 2.03 12.16
C SER A 38 4.82 2.80 13.03
N VAL A 39 6.08 2.36 13.05
CA VAL A 39 7.19 3.04 13.73
C VAL A 39 8.01 3.80 12.70
N SER A 40 8.29 5.06 12.97
CA SER A 40 9.11 5.93 12.13
C SER A 40 10.28 6.48 12.93
N ALA A 41 11.39 6.69 12.27
CA ALA A 41 12.56 7.32 12.83
C ALA A 41 12.24 8.72 13.41
N SER A 42 13.05 9.18 14.34
CA SER A 42 13.00 10.56 14.79
C SER A 42 13.24 11.53 13.62
N ARG A 43 12.80 12.78 13.77
CA ARG A 43 13.06 13.80 12.76
C ARG A 43 14.55 14.10 12.62
N ASN A 44 15.30 13.99 13.71
CA ASN A 44 16.74 14.24 13.73
C ASN A 44 17.48 13.13 12.98
N TYR A 45 17.17 11.87 13.26
CA TYR A 45 17.78 10.74 12.57
C TYR A 45 17.40 10.71 11.08
N SER A 46 16.15 11.03 10.74
CA SER A 46 15.72 11.14 9.33
C SER A 46 16.53 12.21 8.58
N ARG A 47 16.75 13.39 9.19
CA ARG A 47 17.60 14.44 8.60
C ARG A 47 19.07 14.02 8.47
N TYR A 48 19.60 13.29 9.46
CA TYR A 48 20.94 12.71 9.37
C TYR A 48 21.04 11.77 8.16
N LEU A 49 20.12 10.81 8.01
CA LEU A 49 20.12 9.89 6.88
C LEU A 49 20.02 10.59 5.52
N ASP A 50 19.19 11.64 5.44
CA ASP A 50 19.02 12.43 4.21
C ASP A 50 20.33 13.16 3.82
N LYS A 51 21.15 13.56 4.81
CA LYS A 51 22.45 14.22 4.58
C LYS A 51 23.56 13.20 4.32
N ALA A 52 23.65 12.17 5.15
CA ALA A 52 24.73 11.18 5.11
C ALA A 52 24.69 10.31 3.85
N LYS A 53 23.47 10.09 3.28
CA LYS A 53 23.25 9.30 2.07
C LYS A 53 24.07 8.00 2.09
N LEU A 54 23.88 7.25 3.16
CA LEU A 54 24.62 6.00 3.37
C LEU A 54 24.47 5.05 2.18
N PRO A 55 25.53 4.31 1.83
CA PRO A 55 25.46 3.26 0.85
C PRO A 55 24.38 2.23 1.20
N GLN A 56 23.84 1.54 0.22
CA GLN A 56 22.68 0.68 0.38
C GLN A 56 22.71 -0.50 -0.59
N PHE A 57 21.89 -1.50 -0.33
CA PHE A 57 21.72 -2.63 -1.24
C PHE A 57 21.31 -2.13 -2.63
N PRO A 58 22.02 -2.54 -3.71
CA PRO A 58 21.89 -1.89 -5.03
C PRO A 58 20.67 -2.32 -5.83
N LEU A 59 19.96 -3.36 -5.42
CA LEU A 59 18.85 -3.93 -6.20
C LEU A 59 17.49 -3.65 -5.54
N ILE A 60 16.53 -3.20 -6.32
CA ILE A 60 15.12 -3.20 -5.93
C ILE A 60 14.53 -4.54 -6.36
N LEU A 61 14.03 -5.30 -5.40
CA LEU A 61 13.54 -6.66 -5.60
C LEU A 61 12.03 -6.73 -5.63
N LYS A 62 11.49 -7.65 -6.39
CA LYS A 62 10.11 -8.12 -6.28
C LYS A 62 10.11 -9.44 -5.53
N PHE A 63 9.40 -9.46 -4.39
CA PHE A 63 9.19 -10.65 -3.58
C PHE A 63 7.77 -11.19 -3.78
N TRP A 64 7.64 -12.50 -3.91
CA TRP A 64 6.36 -13.22 -3.84
C TRP A 64 6.62 -14.66 -3.44
N LYS A 65 5.89 -15.16 -2.44
CA LYS A 65 6.14 -16.49 -1.86
C LYS A 65 7.64 -16.66 -1.51
N ASP A 66 8.27 -17.73 -1.93
CA ASP A 66 9.69 -18.01 -1.70
C ASP A 66 10.59 -17.53 -2.86
N THR A 67 10.13 -16.57 -3.63
CA THR A 67 10.80 -16.06 -4.82
C THR A 67 11.22 -14.60 -4.64
N MET A 68 12.41 -14.27 -5.15
CA MET A 68 12.87 -12.89 -5.30
C MET A 68 13.50 -12.69 -6.69
N ALA A 69 13.11 -11.62 -7.36
CA ALA A 69 13.66 -11.26 -8.66
C ALA A 69 13.92 -9.76 -8.75
N ILE A 70 14.84 -9.35 -9.60
CA ILE A 70 15.22 -7.95 -9.77
C ILE A 70 14.10 -7.20 -10.48
N ALA A 71 13.55 -6.20 -9.80
CA ALA A 71 12.62 -5.23 -10.38
C ALA A 71 13.38 -4.05 -11.01
N PHE A 72 14.47 -3.62 -10.38
CA PHE A 72 15.31 -2.55 -10.87
C PHE A 72 16.72 -2.64 -10.25
N ASN A 73 17.77 -2.37 -11.04
CA ASN A 73 19.15 -2.25 -10.58
C ASN A 73 19.53 -0.76 -10.51
N LEU A 74 20.06 -0.31 -9.38
CA LEU A 74 20.50 1.07 -9.18
C LEU A 74 21.81 1.33 -9.95
N ASP A 75 22.68 0.32 -10.09
CA ASP A 75 23.82 0.38 -11.00
C ASP A 75 23.33 0.14 -12.44
N ARG A 76 23.42 1.17 -13.26
CA ARG A 76 22.99 1.15 -14.66
C ARG A 76 24.00 0.54 -15.61
N ASN A 77 25.24 0.46 -15.17
CA ASN A 77 26.32 -0.10 -15.97
C ASN A 77 26.40 -1.61 -15.81
N ASP A 78 25.67 -2.18 -14.84
CA ASP A 78 25.60 -3.62 -14.65
C ASP A 78 24.90 -4.29 -15.84
N THR A 79 25.65 -5.12 -16.56
CA THR A 79 25.16 -5.88 -17.73
C THR A 79 24.66 -7.26 -17.36
N VAL A 80 24.88 -7.73 -16.13
CA VAL A 80 24.58 -9.08 -15.65
C VAL A 80 23.24 -9.13 -14.91
N LEU A 81 23.10 -8.32 -13.86
CA LEU A 81 21.94 -8.35 -12.98
C LEU A 81 20.83 -7.41 -13.49
N LYS A 82 20.13 -7.87 -14.53
CA LYS A 82 19.05 -7.13 -15.20
C LYS A 82 17.69 -7.36 -14.56
N ARG A 83 16.73 -6.52 -14.93
CA ARG A 83 15.33 -6.69 -14.55
C ARG A 83 14.83 -8.09 -14.95
N GLY A 84 14.16 -8.77 -14.01
CA GLY A 84 13.65 -10.13 -14.18
C GLY A 84 14.64 -11.22 -13.82
N THR A 85 15.93 -10.92 -13.55
CA THR A 85 16.87 -11.92 -13.05
C THR A 85 16.37 -12.50 -11.74
N LEU A 86 16.23 -13.84 -11.70
CA LEU A 86 15.84 -14.58 -10.50
C LEU A 86 17.06 -14.70 -9.58
N LEU A 87 16.90 -14.32 -8.33
CA LEU A 87 17.91 -14.47 -7.30
C LEU A 87 17.61 -15.69 -6.43
N TYR A 88 18.64 -16.49 -6.15
CA TYR A 88 18.56 -17.64 -5.25
C TYR A 88 18.94 -17.25 -3.82
N THR A 89 20.06 -16.53 -3.67
CA THR A 89 20.52 -16.07 -2.36
C THR A 89 21.13 -14.66 -2.41
N ILE A 90 21.09 -13.97 -1.28
CA ILE A 90 21.85 -12.76 -0.98
C ILE A 90 22.65 -13.04 0.28
N ASN A 91 23.99 -13.02 0.20
CA ASN A 91 24.90 -13.42 1.28
C ASN A 91 24.49 -14.78 1.89
N GLY A 92 24.23 -15.76 1.03
CA GLY A 92 23.83 -17.13 1.40
C GLY A 92 22.38 -17.28 1.89
N ARG A 93 21.59 -16.18 2.04
CA ARG A 93 20.21 -16.23 2.53
C ARG A 93 19.21 -16.30 1.37
N THR A 94 18.33 -17.31 1.39
CA THR A 94 17.24 -17.46 0.43
C THR A 94 16.14 -16.42 0.62
N ALA A 95 15.25 -16.26 -0.36
CA ALA A 95 14.09 -15.37 -0.25
C ALA A 95 13.24 -15.68 0.99
N ARG A 96 13.03 -16.97 1.29
CA ARG A 96 12.29 -17.42 2.47
C ARG A 96 12.99 -17.01 3.77
N GLN A 97 14.28 -17.29 3.92
CA GLN A 97 15.05 -16.91 5.10
C GLN A 97 15.05 -15.40 5.32
N LEU A 98 15.20 -14.62 4.24
CA LEU A 98 15.12 -13.16 4.31
C LEU A 98 13.71 -12.68 4.78
N THR A 99 12.65 -13.22 4.19
CA THR A 99 11.28 -12.81 4.57
C THR A 99 10.91 -13.28 5.96
N ASP A 100 11.27 -14.50 6.37
CA ASP A 100 11.04 -15.02 7.73
C ASP A 100 11.75 -14.16 8.80
N THR A 101 12.94 -13.63 8.48
CA THR A 101 13.70 -12.75 9.37
C THR A 101 13.15 -11.32 9.38
N LEU A 102 12.70 -10.77 8.24
CA LEU A 102 12.27 -9.36 8.13
C LEU A 102 10.78 -9.14 8.47
N PHE A 103 9.90 -10.07 8.15
CA PHE A 103 8.45 -9.94 8.39
C PHE A 103 8.03 -9.73 9.84
N PRO A 104 8.76 -10.24 10.86
CA PRO A 104 8.51 -9.92 12.25
C PRO A 104 8.52 -8.43 12.60
N TYR A 105 9.19 -7.60 11.82
CA TYR A 105 9.31 -6.15 12.03
C TYR A 105 8.34 -5.32 11.18
N ILE A 106 7.67 -5.95 10.21
CA ILE A 106 6.79 -5.28 9.25
C ILE A 106 5.33 -5.46 9.69
N VAL A 107 4.62 -4.34 9.85
CA VAL A 107 3.21 -4.33 10.21
C VAL A 107 2.32 -4.82 9.06
N SER A 108 1.19 -5.44 9.42
CA SER A 108 0.14 -5.84 8.47
C SER A 108 -1.20 -5.92 9.18
N ASP A 109 -2.30 -5.81 8.45
CA ASP A 109 -3.62 -6.15 9.01
C ASP A 109 -3.74 -7.67 9.12
N GLY A 110 -3.97 -8.14 10.34
CA GLY A 110 -4.12 -9.56 10.64
C GLY A 110 -2.92 -10.41 10.23
N TYR A 111 -3.20 -11.45 9.44
CA TYR A 111 -2.22 -12.43 8.94
C TYR A 111 -1.85 -12.21 7.46
N ASN A 112 -2.14 -11.04 6.93
CA ASN A 112 -1.90 -10.70 5.53
C ASN A 112 -0.40 -10.64 5.23
N LEU A 113 0.08 -11.50 4.33
CA LEU A 113 1.47 -11.52 3.88
C LEU A 113 1.66 -10.73 2.57
N THR A 114 0.61 -10.60 1.76
CA THR A 114 0.68 -9.90 0.46
C THR A 114 1.12 -8.46 0.63
N GLY A 115 0.62 -7.77 1.67
CA GLY A 115 1.05 -6.43 2.03
C GLY A 115 2.53 -6.38 2.43
N LYS A 116 3.04 -7.37 3.18
CA LYS A 116 4.46 -7.44 3.59
C LYS A 116 5.39 -7.70 2.40
N TYR A 117 5.06 -8.65 1.53
CA TYR A 117 5.79 -8.87 0.29
C TYR A 117 5.84 -7.62 -0.58
N GLN A 118 4.69 -6.96 -0.74
CA GLN A 118 4.61 -5.74 -1.53
C GLN A 118 5.38 -4.59 -0.88
N TYR A 119 5.37 -4.46 0.45
CA TYR A 119 6.15 -3.47 1.18
C TYR A 119 7.65 -3.65 0.92
N LEU A 120 8.20 -4.87 1.08
CA LEU A 120 9.61 -5.15 0.76
C LEU A 120 9.94 -4.92 -0.72
N SER A 121 8.97 -5.14 -1.62
CA SER A 121 9.14 -4.95 -3.06
C SER A 121 9.04 -3.49 -3.50
N THR A 122 8.84 -2.55 -2.58
CA THR A 122 8.59 -1.15 -2.90
C THR A 122 9.81 -0.28 -2.57
N GLY A 123 10.37 0.38 -3.58
CA GLY A 123 11.47 1.31 -3.42
C GLY A 123 12.67 0.68 -2.69
N LEU A 124 13.18 1.38 -1.69
CA LEU A 124 14.36 0.95 -0.91
C LEU A 124 13.99 0.29 0.43
N HIS A 125 12.75 -0.16 0.61
CA HIS A 125 12.34 -0.73 1.89
C HIS A 125 13.11 -2.00 2.23
N PHE A 126 13.37 -2.88 1.26
CA PHE A 126 14.21 -4.05 1.46
C PHE A 126 15.62 -3.65 1.91
N SER A 127 16.28 -2.76 1.17
CA SER A 127 17.62 -2.25 1.51
C SER A 127 17.67 -1.67 2.93
N SER A 128 16.66 -0.87 3.31
CA SER A 128 16.58 -0.27 4.64
C SER A 128 16.44 -1.32 5.74
N TRP A 129 15.53 -2.29 5.58
CA TRP A 129 15.32 -3.35 6.56
C TRP A 129 16.48 -4.35 6.59
N TYR A 130 17.08 -4.66 5.44
CA TYR A 130 18.27 -5.51 5.38
C TYR A 130 19.38 -4.92 6.27
N LYS A 131 19.69 -3.64 6.07
CA LYS A 131 20.67 -2.91 6.88
C LYS A 131 20.29 -2.87 8.37
N ASP A 132 19.03 -2.57 8.70
CA ASP A 132 18.59 -2.41 10.08
C ASP A 132 18.63 -3.76 10.85
N VAL A 133 18.55 -4.91 10.16
CA VAL A 133 18.49 -6.25 10.76
C VAL A 133 19.82 -6.99 10.68
N PHE A 134 20.46 -7.00 9.50
CA PHE A 134 21.71 -7.75 9.27
C PHE A 134 22.97 -6.89 9.46
N GLY A 135 22.82 -5.57 9.49
CA GLY A 135 23.92 -4.65 9.59
C GLY A 135 24.30 -4.01 8.26
N TYR A 136 25.34 -3.23 8.32
CA TYR A 136 25.88 -2.50 7.18
C TYR A 136 26.93 -3.36 6.46
N GLU A 137 26.80 -3.48 5.15
CA GLU A 137 27.74 -4.26 4.31
C GLU A 137 28.22 -3.38 3.12
N ASN A 138 29.50 -3.52 2.78
CA ASN A 138 30.11 -2.79 1.65
C ASN A 138 29.88 -3.50 0.30
N GLY A 139 29.47 -4.76 0.32
CA GLY A 139 29.17 -5.54 -0.86
C GLY A 139 28.30 -6.74 -0.53
N PHE A 140 27.81 -7.41 -1.56
CA PHE A 140 26.83 -8.50 -1.45
C PHE A 140 27.17 -9.63 -2.40
N ASP A 141 27.19 -10.85 -1.89
CA ASP A 141 27.34 -12.08 -2.68
C ASP A 141 25.95 -12.53 -3.15
N ILE A 142 25.76 -12.54 -4.46
CA ILE A 142 24.48 -12.85 -5.10
C ILE A 142 24.59 -14.16 -5.86
N ALA A 143 23.79 -15.16 -5.48
CA ALA A 143 23.54 -16.32 -6.33
C ALA A 143 22.27 -16.07 -7.14
N TYR A 144 22.36 -16.28 -8.46
CA TYR A 144 21.28 -15.94 -9.39
C TYR A 144 21.18 -16.96 -10.53
N ARG A 145 20.09 -16.92 -11.28
CA ARG A 145 19.90 -17.68 -12.51
C ARG A 145 20.44 -16.88 -13.69
N ASP A 146 21.43 -17.42 -14.39
CA ASP A 146 21.99 -16.80 -15.58
C ASP A 146 21.10 -16.98 -16.84
N THR A 147 21.56 -16.46 -17.97
CA THR A 147 20.85 -16.55 -19.25
C THR A 147 20.80 -17.98 -19.83
N ALA A 148 21.69 -18.84 -19.43
CA ALA A 148 21.71 -20.26 -19.80
C ALA A 148 20.84 -21.13 -18.86
N GLY A 149 20.24 -20.51 -17.83
CA GLY A 149 19.39 -21.19 -16.85
C GLY A 149 20.18 -21.86 -15.71
N GLN A 150 21.50 -21.68 -15.66
CA GLN A 150 22.38 -22.20 -14.62
C GLN A 150 22.48 -21.28 -13.42
N THR A 151 22.89 -21.84 -12.28
CA THR A 151 23.20 -21.04 -11.08
C THR A 151 24.59 -20.43 -11.23
N ALA A 152 24.65 -19.11 -11.15
CA ALA A 152 25.90 -18.35 -11.13
C ALA A 152 26.01 -17.52 -9.85
N GLN A 153 27.20 -17.07 -9.53
CA GLN A 153 27.51 -16.22 -8.39
C GLN A 153 28.26 -14.97 -8.83
N ILE A 154 27.97 -13.85 -8.19
CA ILE A 154 28.66 -12.59 -8.42
C ILE A 154 28.73 -11.79 -7.12
N HIS A 155 29.85 -11.12 -6.88
CA HIS A 155 29.98 -10.12 -5.83
C HIS A 155 29.68 -8.74 -6.39
N ILE A 156 28.76 -7.99 -5.76
CA ILE A 156 28.40 -6.63 -6.17
C ILE A 156 28.64 -5.64 -5.03
N PRO A 157 29.19 -4.45 -5.30
CA PRO A 157 29.38 -3.43 -4.27
C PRO A 157 28.05 -2.85 -3.80
N ALA A 158 28.05 -2.28 -2.59
CA ALA A 158 26.95 -1.44 -2.14
C ALA A 158 26.83 -0.20 -3.04
N TYR A 159 25.60 0.19 -3.36
CA TYR A 159 25.32 1.42 -4.11
C TYR A 159 25.59 2.66 -3.26
N ASP A 160 26.53 3.50 -3.69
CA ASP A 160 26.80 4.78 -3.05
C ASP A 160 26.04 5.92 -3.74
N PRO A 161 25.02 6.49 -3.07
CA PRO A 161 24.27 7.64 -3.62
C PRO A 161 25.09 8.90 -3.82
N ASN A 162 26.30 9.01 -3.24
CA ASN A 162 27.17 10.17 -3.41
C ASN A 162 28.02 10.06 -4.67
N ALA A 163 28.35 8.84 -5.08
CA ALA A 163 29.07 8.56 -6.33
C ALA A 163 28.18 8.66 -7.58
N ASP A 164 26.84 8.55 -7.43
CA ASP A 164 25.91 8.65 -8.56
C ASP A 164 25.68 10.10 -9.00
N THR A 165 26.32 10.48 -10.09
CA THR A 165 26.21 11.83 -10.70
C THR A 165 24.89 12.02 -11.47
N VAL A 166 24.14 10.96 -11.80
CA VAL A 166 22.91 10.98 -12.64
C VAL A 166 21.63 10.97 -11.81
N ARG A 167 21.62 11.62 -10.69
CA ARG A 167 20.58 11.66 -9.64
C ARG A 167 19.13 11.90 -10.07
N ARG A 168 18.88 12.49 -11.24
CA ARG A 168 17.53 12.89 -11.69
C ARG A 168 16.57 11.72 -11.97
N SER A 169 17.06 10.51 -12.11
CA SER A 169 16.27 9.36 -12.51
C SER A 169 15.83 8.45 -11.35
N LEU A 170 16.61 8.40 -10.26
CA LEU A 170 16.24 7.59 -9.08
C LEU A 170 14.90 8.03 -8.47
N GLY A 171 14.68 9.34 -8.33
CA GLY A 171 13.41 9.88 -7.86
C GLY A 171 12.20 9.47 -8.72
N ARG A 172 12.41 9.27 -10.01
CA ARG A 172 11.35 8.84 -10.94
C ARG A 172 11.03 7.36 -10.81
N VAL A 173 12.03 6.52 -10.61
CA VAL A 173 11.88 5.06 -10.42
C VAL A 173 11.29 4.76 -9.04
N LEU A 174 11.73 5.46 -8.00
CA LEU A 174 11.19 5.32 -6.66
C LEU A 174 9.73 5.79 -6.58
N MET A 175 9.32 6.78 -7.37
CA MET A 175 7.92 7.23 -7.45
C MET A 175 6.99 6.24 -8.17
N GLN A 176 7.50 5.43 -9.08
CA GLN A 176 6.69 4.39 -9.75
C GLN A 176 6.36 3.19 -8.85
N GLY A 177 7.08 3.03 -7.75
CA GLY A 177 6.89 1.94 -6.80
C GLY A 177 6.31 2.33 -5.43
N THR A 178 6.24 3.62 -5.11
CA THR A 178 5.83 4.08 -3.78
C THR A 178 4.71 5.11 -3.86
N GLY A 179 3.49 4.72 -3.53
CA GLY A 179 2.37 5.63 -3.34
C GLY A 179 2.51 6.63 -2.18
N GLN A 180 3.72 6.83 -1.62
CA GLN A 180 3.93 7.68 -0.44
C GLN A 180 5.31 8.35 -0.43
N ARG A 181 5.49 9.44 -1.19
CA ARG A 181 6.33 10.55 -0.75
C ARG A 181 5.78 11.86 -1.29
N ARG A 182 5.25 12.69 -0.40
CA ARG A 182 5.13 14.14 -0.65
C ARG A 182 6.54 14.65 -0.99
N PRO A 183 6.74 15.37 -2.11
CA PRO A 183 8.00 16.06 -2.34
C PRO A 183 8.22 17.04 -1.19
N GLY A 184 9.35 16.89 -0.48
CA GLY A 184 9.80 17.89 0.47
C GLY A 184 9.90 19.29 -0.17
N PRO A 185 9.97 20.38 0.62
CA PRO A 185 10.05 21.73 0.11
C PRO A 185 11.35 21.89 -0.70
N SER A 186 11.25 21.81 -2.01
CA SER A 186 12.32 22.12 -2.94
C SER A 186 12.22 23.60 -3.34
N GLN A 187 13.37 24.22 -3.56
CA GLN A 187 13.60 25.62 -3.93
C GLN A 187 12.52 26.25 -4.84
N PRO A 188 12.32 27.58 -4.78
CA PRO A 188 11.26 28.26 -5.51
C PRO A 188 11.47 28.12 -7.02
N MET A 189 10.69 27.22 -7.63
CA MET A 189 10.63 27.07 -9.09
C MET A 189 9.72 28.14 -9.70
N ARG A 190 10.11 28.67 -10.87
CA ARG A 190 9.31 29.58 -11.69
C ARG A 190 7.90 29.02 -11.92
N HIS A 191 6.89 29.87 -11.97
CA HIS A 191 5.44 29.52 -12.03
C HIS A 191 5.07 28.49 -13.12
N ARG A 192 5.74 28.46 -14.27
CA ARG A 192 5.54 27.44 -15.34
C ARG A 192 5.89 26.02 -14.90
N GLY A 193 6.93 25.83 -14.10
CA GLY A 193 7.36 24.54 -13.59
C GLY A 193 6.40 23.95 -12.53
N ARG A 194 5.76 24.80 -11.72
CA ARG A 194 4.75 24.35 -10.72
C ARG A 194 3.51 23.76 -11.38
N ARG A 195 2.98 24.38 -12.43
CA ARG A 195 1.79 23.88 -13.15
C ARG A 195 2.07 22.54 -13.85
N ALA A 196 3.20 22.42 -14.52
CA ALA A 196 3.60 21.18 -15.18
C ALA A 196 3.86 20.03 -14.19
N ARG A 197 4.43 20.31 -13.01
CA ARG A 197 4.62 19.36 -11.92
C ARG A 197 3.27 18.90 -11.34
N LYS A 198 2.38 19.85 -11.02
CA LYS A 198 1.03 19.54 -10.53
C LYS A 198 0.22 18.71 -11.53
N ARG A 199 0.30 19.02 -12.82
CA ARG A 199 -0.35 18.22 -13.88
C ARG A 199 0.19 16.80 -13.94
N ARG A 200 1.52 16.59 -13.86
CA ARG A 200 2.13 15.25 -13.82
C ARG A 200 1.73 14.47 -12.57
N GLU A 201 1.69 15.12 -11.42
CA GLU A 201 1.25 14.54 -10.17
C GLU A 201 -0.22 14.10 -10.25
N LEU A 202 -1.09 14.93 -10.82
CA LEU A 202 -2.49 14.58 -11.04
C LEU A 202 -2.65 13.41 -12.01
N LEU A 203 -1.91 13.38 -13.13
CA LEU A 203 -1.96 12.27 -14.10
C LEU A 203 -1.43 10.96 -13.52
N PHE A 204 -0.44 11.03 -12.62
CA PHE A 204 0.03 9.87 -11.87
C PHE A 204 -1.02 9.40 -10.84
N THR A 205 -1.69 10.33 -10.17
CA THR A 205 -2.64 10.04 -9.09
C THR A 205 -3.96 9.49 -9.61
N ARG A 206 -4.43 10.05 -10.73
CA ARG A 206 -5.72 9.72 -11.34
C ARG A 206 -5.65 9.88 -12.85
N ASN A 207 -6.12 8.89 -13.58
CA ASN A 207 -6.11 8.92 -15.03
C ASN A 207 -7.23 8.06 -15.60
N LEU A 208 -7.89 8.54 -16.66
CA LEU A 208 -8.86 7.79 -17.45
C LEU A 208 -8.31 7.63 -18.85
N GLN A 209 -8.32 6.42 -19.38
CA GLN A 209 -7.98 6.08 -20.75
C GLN A 209 -9.14 5.31 -21.37
N LEU A 210 -9.60 5.73 -22.53
CA LEU A 210 -10.63 5.03 -23.29
C LEU A 210 -9.97 4.15 -24.36
N ASP A 211 -10.50 2.97 -24.54
CA ASP A 211 -10.20 2.07 -25.65
C ASP A 211 -11.49 1.83 -26.44
N SER A 212 -11.67 2.62 -27.48
CA SER A 212 -12.89 2.60 -28.32
C SER A 212 -13.06 1.28 -29.05
N ASN A 213 -11.96 0.59 -29.39
CA ASN A 213 -12.01 -0.67 -30.14
C ASN A 213 -12.62 -1.81 -29.32
N SER A 214 -12.41 -1.80 -28.00
CA SER A 214 -12.94 -2.81 -27.09
C SER A 214 -14.13 -2.31 -26.26
N HIS A 215 -14.64 -1.11 -26.52
CA HIS A 215 -15.64 -0.44 -25.67
C HIS A 215 -15.25 -0.48 -24.18
N SER A 216 -13.96 -0.32 -23.89
CA SER A 216 -13.39 -0.43 -22.55
C SER A 216 -12.78 0.87 -22.09
N ALA A 217 -12.73 1.05 -20.77
CA ALA A 217 -12.02 2.17 -20.15
C ALA A 217 -11.10 1.66 -19.03
N PHE A 218 -9.98 2.35 -18.85
CA PHE A 218 -8.98 2.09 -17.82
C PHE A 218 -8.88 3.29 -16.90
N LEU A 219 -9.36 3.14 -15.66
CA LEU A 219 -9.35 4.15 -14.63
C LEU A 219 -8.26 3.83 -13.61
N THR A 220 -7.16 4.59 -13.61
CA THR A 220 -6.09 4.46 -12.62
C THR A 220 -6.32 5.42 -11.46
N LEU A 221 -6.28 4.90 -10.23
CA LEU A 221 -6.45 5.65 -8.99
C LEU A 221 -5.39 5.21 -7.99
N ASN A 222 -4.36 6.01 -7.77
CA ASN A 222 -3.24 5.67 -6.87
C ASN A 222 -3.42 6.21 -5.44
N THR A 223 -4.49 6.94 -5.16
CA THR A 223 -4.85 7.39 -3.81
C THR A 223 -6.31 7.81 -3.73
N PHE A 224 -6.87 7.78 -2.52
CA PHE A 224 -8.13 8.42 -2.14
C PHE A 224 -7.91 9.64 -1.24
N GLU A 225 -6.67 10.12 -1.11
CA GLU A 225 -6.41 11.34 -0.32
C GLU A 225 -7.11 12.57 -0.87
N GLY A 226 -7.44 13.51 0.02
CA GLY A 226 -7.96 14.82 -0.34
C GLY A 226 -6.93 15.66 -1.13
N GLY A 227 -7.39 16.75 -1.76
CA GLY A 227 -6.51 17.68 -2.48
C GLY A 227 -6.24 17.35 -3.96
N TYR A 228 -6.60 16.14 -4.43
CA TYR A 228 -6.44 15.73 -5.83
C TYR A 228 -7.68 15.95 -6.70
N GLY A 229 -8.73 16.60 -6.17
CA GLY A 229 -9.96 16.91 -6.90
C GLY A 229 -10.74 15.68 -7.39
N LEU A 230 -10.68 14.56 -6.64
CA LEU A 230 -11.24 13.27 -7.05
C LEU A 230 -12.77 13.33 -7.19
N ARG A 231 -13.50 14.13 -6.38
CA ARG A 231 -14.96 14.25 -6.51
C ARG A 231 -15.40 14.79 -7.88
N GLY A 232 -14.75 15.85 -8.36
CA GLY A 232 -15.00 16.40 -9.70
C GLY A 232 -14.56 15.43 -10.79
N PHE A 233 -13.39 14.81 -10.62
CA PHE A 233 -12.87 13.82 -11.56
C PHE A 233 -13.81 12.62 -11.71
N PHE A 234 -14.39 12.07 -10.65
CA PHE A 234 -15.35 10.97 -10.75
C PHE A 234 -16.61 11.38 -11.53
N ARG A 235 -17.17 12.56 -11.22
CA ARG A 235 -18.34 13.07 -11.95
C ARG A 235 -18.06 13.18 -13.46
N GLU A 236 -16.91 13.73 -13.85
CA GLU A 236 -16.51 13.83 -15.24
C GLU A 236 -16.24 12.44 -15.86
N THR A 237 -15.53 11.57 -15.15
CA THR A 237 -15.23 10.20 -15.58
C THR A 237 -16.51 9.45 -15.92
N PHE A 238 -17.47 9.37 -14.98
CA PHE A 238 -18.68 8.57 -15.20
C PHE A 238 -19.61 9.17 -16.24
N LYS A 239 -19.61 10.50 -16.40
CA LYS A 239 -20.25 11.13 -17.56
C LYS A 239 -19.61 10.71 -18.88
N VAL A 240 -18.28 10.75 -18.99
CA VAL A 240 -17.54 10.32 -20.20
C VAL A 240 -17.77 8.85 -20.48
N LEU A 241 -17.77 7.96 -19.46
CA LEU A 241 -18.05 6.53 -19.66
C LEU A 241 -19.42 6.29 -20.28
N LYS A 242 -20.43 7.03 -19.82
CA LYS A 242 -21.79 6.98 -20.33
C LYS A 242 -21.88 7.52 -21.77
N ASP A 243 -21.36 8.73 -22.02
CA ASP A 243 -21.39 9.38 -23.31
C ASP A 243 -20.63 8.55 -24.38
N SER A 244 -19.56 7.86 -23.98
CA SER A 244 -18.77 6.96 -24.84
C SER A 244 -19.28 5.52 -24.88
N GLN A 245 -20.43 5.22 -24.28
CA GLN A 245 -21.05 3.89 -24.26
C GLN A 245 -20.10 2.76 -23.84
N VAL A 246 -19.24 3.03 -22.85
CA VAL A 246 -18.28 2.07 -22.30
C VAL A 246 -19.01 0.89 -21.68
N LYS A 247 -18.63 -0.33 -22.05
CA LYS A 247 -19.22 -1.59 -21.55
C LYS A 247 -18.35 -2.27 -20.49
N ASN A 248 -17.05 -2.04 -20.51
CA ASN A 248 -16.08 -2.65 -19.61
C ASN A 248 -15.20 -1.58 -18.96
N LEU A 249 -15.19 -1.54 -17.63
CA LEU A 249 -14.38 -0.59 -16.85
C LEU A 249 -13.35 -1.35 -16.04
N VAL A 250 -12.08 -1.12 -16.31
CA VAL A 250 -10.95 -1.60 -15.49
C VAL A 250 -10.55 -0.49 -14.54
N ILE A 251 -10.62 -0.76 -13.23
CA ILE A 251 -10.24 0.20 -12.17
C ILE A 251 -8.95 -0.30 -11.51
N ASP A 252 -7.86 0.40 -11.73
CA ASP A 252 -6.57 0.07 -11.14
C ASP A 252 -6.36 0.78 -9.80
N VAL A 253 -6.45 0.01 -8.72
CA VAL A 253 -6.18 0.47 -7.35
C VAL A 253 -5.03 -0.31 -6.69
N ARG A 254 -4.19 -0.98 -7.48
CA ARG A 254 -3.05 -1.79 -6.98
C ARG A 254 -2.05 -0.99 -6.16
N SER A 255 -1.88 0.29 -6.48
CA SER A 255 -0.95 1.20 -5.81
C SER A 255 -1.66 2.16 -4.84
N ASN A 256 -2.95 1.96 -4.59
CA ASN A 256 -3.77 2.85 -3.78
C ASN A 256 -3.73 2.46 -2.30
N GLY A 257 -2.95 3.18 -1.50
CA GLY A 257 -2.84 2.97 -0.05
C GLY A 257 -4.05 3.44 0.76
N GLY A 258 -5.11 3.92 0.11
CA GLY A 258 -6.29 4.47 0.78
C GLY A 258 -6.31 5.99 0.79
N GLY A 259 -6.87 6.56 1.85
CA GLY A 259 -7.06 8.00 2.06
C GLY A 259 -8.42 8.29 2.69
N ASP A 260 -9.17 9.26 2.15
CA ASP A 260 -10.48 9.65 2.64
C ASP A 260 -11.57 8.61 2.29
N ALA A 261 -12.16 8.03 3.33
CA ALA A 261 -13.25 7.05 3.20
C ALA A 261 -14.47 7.63 2.48
N ALA A 262 -14.74 8.93 2.58
CA ALA A 262 -15.85 9.57 1.87
C ALA A 262 -15.60 9.64 0.34
N ILE A 263 -14.33 9.71 -0.08
CA ILE A 263 -13.96 9.67 -1.50
C ILE A 263 -14.10 8.25 -2.06
N SER A 264 -13.60 7.24 -1.34
CA SER A 264 -13.78 5.84 -1.77
C SER A 264 -15.26 5.43 -1.77
N THR A 265 -16.04 5.88 -0.78
CA THR A 265 -17.50 5.68 -0.73
C THR A 265 -18.20 6.33 -1.92
N LEU A 266 -17.80 7.53 -2.33
CA LEU A 266 -18.37 8.19 -3.51
C LEU A 266 -18.10 7.36 -4.78
N LEU A 267 -16.89 6.83 -4.98
CA LEU A 267 -16.60 5.95 -6.11
C LEU A 267 -17.44 4.67 -6.04
N THR A 268 -17.55 4.05 -4.86
CA THR A 268 -18.41 2.88 -4.65
C THR A 268 -19.84 3.14 -5.11
N ARG A 269 -20.41 4.30 -4.78
CA ARG A 269 -21.79 4.69 -5.16
C ARG A 269 -22.04 4.79 -6.66
N TYR A 270 -21.02 5.03 -7.48
CA TYR A 270 -21.14 5.01 -8.95
C TYR A 270 -21.22 3.60 -9.54
N LEU A 271 -20.90 2.57 -8.74
CA LEU A 271 -20.69 1.19 -9.20
C LEU A 271 -21.59 0.17 -8.52
N ILE A 272 -22.05 0.46 -7.31
CA ILE A 272 -22.78 -0.49 -6.47
C ILE A 272 -24.28 -0.45 -6.78
N ASP A 273 -24.92 -1.62 -6.87
CA ASP A 273 -26.36 -1.73 -7.21
C ASP A 273 -27.28 -1.57 -6.00
N LYS A 274 -26.77 -1.79 -4.79
CA LYS A 274 -27.56 -1.80 -3.56
C LYS A 274 -27.07 -0.77 -2.54
N LYS A 275 -27.95 -0.36 -1.63
CA LYS A 275 -27.54 0.44 -0.49
C LYS A 275 -26.54 -0.34 0.39
N PHE A 276 -25.57 0.36 0.97
CA PHE A 276 -24.56 -0.22 1.83
C PHE A 276 -24.20 0.68 3.00
N LYS A 277 -23.61 0.12 4.04
CA LYS A 277 -23.00 0.85 5.16
C LYS A 277 -21.50 0.84 5.04
N LEU A 278 -20.86 1.85 5.64
CA LEU A 278 -19.41 1.89 5.74
C LEU A 278 -18.90 0.94 6.83
N ALA A 279 -19.68 0.80 7.89
CA ALA A 279 -19.33 -0.03 9.04
C ALA A 279 -20.60 -0.56 9.73
N ASP A 280 -20.53 -1.79 10.19
CA ASP A 280 -21.49 -2.35 11.16
C ASP A 280 -21.17 -1.86 12.57
N SER A 281 -19.89 -1.68 12.88
CA SER A 281 -19.45 -1.13 14.15
C SER A 281 -18.16 -0.29 14.00
N LEU A 282 -18.16 0.88 14.65
CA LEU A 282 -16.99 1.77 14.73
C LEU A 282 -16.87 2.27 16.17
N TYR A 283 -15.93 1.70 16.92
CA TYR A 283 -15.85 1.95 18.36
C TYR A 283 -14.42 2.18 18.86
N THR A 284 -14.33 2.82 20.02
CA THR A 284 -13.09 2.94 20.81
C THR A 284 -13.31 2.48 22.25
N VAL A 285 -12.25 1.94 22.87
CA VAL A 285 -12.27 1.49 24.26
C VAL A 285 -12.36 2.67 25.24
N ARG A 286 -11.69 3.78 24.89
CA ARG A 286 -11.58 4.97 25.76
C ARG A 286 -11.60 6.23 24.90
N ARG A 287 -12.18 7.31 25.45
CA ARG A 287 -12.15 8.64 24.83
C ARG A 287 -10.86 9.40 25.10
N HIS A 288 -10.25 9.17 26.25
CA HIS A 288 -9.04 9.84 26.73
C HIS A 288 -7.97 8.81 27.09
N SER A 289 -6.72 9.22 26.99
CA SER A 289 -5.57 8.44 27.40
C SER A 289 -4.67 9.27 28.31
N ARG A 290 -4.09 8.64 29.34
CA ARG A 290 -3.05 9.29 30.17
C ARG A 290 -1.81 9.72 29.37
N TYR A 291 -1.70 9.30 28.12
CA TYR A 291 -0.60 9.61 27.20
C TYR A 291 -0.96 10.67 26.17
N ASP A 292 -2.10 11.35 26.31
CA ASP A 292 -2.59 12.34 25.32
C ASP A 292 -1.60 13.50 25.13
N GLY A 293 -0.77 13.84 26.16
CA GLY A 293 0.31 14.83 26.04
C GLY A 293 1.42 14.45 25.04
N TYR A 294 1.55 13.18 24.68
CA TYR A 294 2.52 12.70 23.67
C TYR A 294 1.88 12.53 22.29
N ILE A 295 0.57 12.66 22.19
CA ILE A 295 -0.19 12.56 20.96
C ILE A 295 -0.20 13.93 20.27
N GLN A 296 0.24 13.98 19.02
CA GLN A 296 0.17 15.21 18.24
C GLN A 296 -1.31 15.62 18.08
N HIS A 297 -1.66 16.84 18.52
CA HIS A 297 -3.03 17.35 18.57
C HIS A 297 -4.00 16.51 19.45
N GLY A 298 -3.50 15.87 20.52
CA GLY A 298 -4.28 14.99 21.39
C GLY A 298 -5.59 15.59 21.85
N PHE A 299 -5.59 16.85 22.33
CA PHE A 299 -6.80 17.58 22.73
C PHE A 299 -7.87 17.65 21.62
N VAL A 300 -7.47 17.93 20.39
CA VAL A 300 -8.41 17.96 19.24
C VAL A 300 -9.07 16.60 19.01
N TYR A 301 -8.27 15.54 19.08
CA TYR A 301 -8.81 14.18 18.97
C TYR A 301 -9.76 13.82 20.11
N ASP A 302 -9.49 14.27 21.31
CA ASP A 302 -10.34 14.02 22.47
C ASP A 302 -11.68 14.75 22.35
N VAL A 303 -11.67 16.02 21.96
CA VAL A 303 -12.88 16.80 21.68
C VAL A 303 -13.72 16.15 20.59
N LEU A 304 -13.07 15.78 19.46
CA LEU A 304 -13.76 15.10 18.36
C LEU A 304 -14.35 13.76 18.81
N THR A 305 -13.58 12.96 19.56
CA THR A 305 -14.06 11.67 20.07
C THR A 305 -15.22 11.85 21.05
N PHE A 306 -15.18 12.87 21.90
CA PHE A 306 -16.23 13.17 22.86
C PHE A 306 -17.56 13.46 22.17
N PHE A 307 -17.56 14.30 21.15
CA PHE A 307 -18.80 14.67 20.43
C PHE A 307 -19.26 13.58 19.45
N ALA A 308 -18.33 12.88 18.82
CA ALA A 308 -18.63 11.89 17.79
C ALA A 308 -19.07 10.53 18.35
N SER A 309 -18.77 10.21 19.60
CA SER A 309 -19.03 8.88 20.15
C SER A 309 -19.96 8.89 21.36
N ARG A 310 -20.71 7.79 21.53
CA ARG A 310 -21.58 7.52 22.68
C ARG A 310 -21.26 6.16 23.28
N ARG A 311 -21.35 6.06 24.61
CA ARG A 311 -21.17 4.80 25.34
C ARG A 311 -22.38 3.89 25.05
N HIS A 312 -22.09 2.65 24.71
CA HIS A 312 -23.08 1.60 24.45
C HIS A 312 -23.09 0.57 25.62
N SER A 313 -24.05 -0.36 25.55
CA SER A 313 -24.22 -1.43 26.55
C SER A 313 -23.07 -2.41 26.64
N ASP A 314 -22.27 -2.55 25.57
CA ASP A 314 -21.03 -3.34 25.52
C ASP A 314 -19.86 -2.70 26.26
N GLY A 315 -20.05 -1.49 26.79
CA GLY A 315 -19.05 -0.73 27.54
C GLY A 315 -18.12 0.11 26.67
N TYR A 316 -18.20 0.03 25.34
CA TYR A 316 -17.38 0.79 24.41
C TYR A 316 -18.05 2.08 23.96
N TYR A 317 -17.28 2.97 23.33
CA TYR A 317 -17.73 4.25 22.77
C TYR A 317 -17.88 4.14 21.26
N HIS A 318 -19.12 4.13 20.77
CA HIS A 318 -19.47 3.93 19.37
C HIS A 318 -19.64 5.22 18.61
N PHE A 319 -19.20 5.26 17.35
CA PHE A 319 -19.43 6.34 16.42
C PHE A 319 -20.67 6.01 15.54
N GLY A 320 -21.84 6.08 16.19
CA GLY A 320 -23.08 5.54 15.64
C GLY A 320 -23.58 6.16 14.34
N TYR A 321 -23.03 7.29 13.88
CA TYR A 321 -23.38 7.83 12.56
C TYR A 321 -23.08 6.81 11.46
N PHE A 322 -21.83 6.30 11.39
CA PHE A 322 -21.41 5.37 10.33
C PHE A 322 -22.06 3.99 10.47
N GLU A 323 -22.44 3.61 11.68
CA GLU A 323 -23.11 2.33 11.95
C GLU A 323 -24.56 2.29 11.45
N ARG A 324 -25.23 3.46 11.44
CA ARG A 324 -26.64 3.59 11.03
C ARG A 324 -26.84 4.15 9.64
N HIS A 325 -25.84 4.86 9.11
CA HIS A 325 -25.97 5.56 7.83
C HIS A 325 -25.84 4.61 6.65
N TYR A 326 -26.86 4.58 5.78
CA TYR A 326 -26.83 3.87 4.50
C TYR A 326 -26.49 4.81 3.37
N TYR A 327 -25.50 4.43 2.59
CA TYR A 327 -25.16 5.07 1.32
C TYR A 327 -25.95 4.39 0.20
N HIS A 328 -26.44 5.20 -0.75
CA HIS A 328 -27.19 4.73 -1.90
C HIS A 328 -26.40 4.88 -3.18
N PRO A 329 -26.64 4.02 -4.20
CA PRO A 329 -26.14 4.25 -5.54
C PRO A 329 -26.42 5.65 -6.03
N VAL A 330 -25.55 6.22 -6.86
CA VAL A 330 -25.88 7.49 -7.54
C VAL A 330 -26.95 7.23 -8.60
N ARG A 331 -27.87 8.17 -8.78
CA ARG A 331 -28.91 8.05 -9.81
C ARG A 331 -28.43 8.48 -11.18
N ARG A 332 -27.57 9.50 -11.21
CA ARG A 332 -27.03 10.06 -12.45
C ARG A 332 -25.67 9.44 -12.76
N ASP A 333 -25.53 9.02 -14.02
CA ASP A 333 -24.27 8.48 -14.55
C ASP A 333 -23.74 7.27 -13.73
N HIS A 334 -24.65 6.44 -13.21
CA HIS A 334 -24.32 5.12 -12.64
C HIS A 334 -23.76 4.23 -13.74
N PHE A 335 -22.78 3.38 -13.41
CA PHE A 335 -22.15 2.47 -14.36
C PHE A 335 -22.64 1.04 -14.17
N ASP A 336 -23.43 0.54 -15.10
CA ASP A 336 -24.05 -0.79 -15.07
C ASP A 336 -23.25 -1.83 -15.88
N GLY A 337 -22.15 -1.44 -16.52
CA GLY A 337 -21.28 -2.33 -17.29
C GLY A 337 -20.45 -3.27 -16.44
N ALA A 338 -19.63 -4.11 -17.09
CA ALA A 338 -18.70 -4.99 -16.39
C ALA A 338 -17.55 -4.20 -15.77
N VAL A 339 -17.25 -4.47 -14.50
CA VAL A 339 -16.19 -3.80 -13.72
C VAL A 339 -15.11 -4.80 -13.33
N TYR A 340 -13.86 -4.48 -13.63
CA TYR A 340 -12.68 -5.26 -13.26
C TYR A 340 -11.81 -4.42 -12.33
N ILE A 341 -11.70 -4.80 -11.06
CA ILE A 341 -10.92 -4.06 -10.07
C ILE A 341 -9.56 -4.73 -9.89
N LEU A 342 -8.48 -4.04 -10.27
CA LEU A 342 -7.12 -4.56 -10.08
C LEU A 342 -6.64 -4.28 -8.66
N THR A 343 -6.36 -5.36 -7.92
CA THR A 343 -5.91 -5.30 -6.51
C THR A 343 -4.50 -5.84 -6.31
N GLY A 344 -3.89 -5.49 -5.19
CA GLY A 344 -2.58 -5.99 -4.77
C GLY A 344 -2.23 -5.57 -3.34
N GLY A 345 -1.02 -5.93 -2.89
CA GLY A 345 -0.59 -5.69 -1.52
C GLY A 345 -0.54 -4.22 -1.08
N ASN A 346 -0.50 -3.27 -2.00
CA ASN A 346 -0.64 -1.84 -1.67
C ASN A 346 -2.10 -1.35 -1.70
N SER A 347 -3.07 -2.16 -2.12
CA SER A 347 -4.49 -1.82 -1.94
C SER A 347 -4.82 -1.90 -0.46
N PHE A 348 -4.95 -0.73 0.21
CA PHE A 348 -4.99 -0.68 1.66
C PHE A 348 -6.02 0.33 2.18
N SER A 349 -6.48 0.17 3.45
CA SER A 349 -7.37 1.14 4.12
C SER A 349 -8.67 1.40 3.34
N ALA A 350 -8.98 2.65 2.98
CA ALA A 350 -10.17 3.04 2.22
C ALA A 350 -10.32 2.28 0.88
N THR A 351 -9.23 1.80 0.29
CA THR A 351 -9.26 0.96 -0.90
C THR A 351 -9.84 -0.42 -0.62
N CYS A 352 -9.59 -0.97 0.58
CA CYS A 352 -10.20 -2.24 0.99
C CYS A 352 -11.69 -2.09 1.26
N LEU A 353 -12.13 -0.93 1.78
CA LEU A 353 -13.55 -0.61 1.92
C LEU A 353 -14.24 -0.60 0.55
N PHE A 354 -13.64 0.07 -0.43
CA PHE A 354 -14.10 0.12 -1.82
C PHE A 354 -14.18 -1.26 -2.46
N ALA A 355 -13.08 -2.01 -2.48
CA ALA A 355 -13.01 -3.32 -3.10
C ALA A 355 -13.94 -4.34 -2.39
N GLY A 356 -13.97 -4.29 -1.05
CA GLY A 356 -14.79 -5.18 -0.23
C GLY A 356 -16.29 -4.92 -0.33
N ALA A 357 -16.70 -3.66 -0.56
CA ALA A 357 -18.11 -3.33 -0.75
C ALA A 357 -18.66 -3.83 -2.10
N LEU A 358 -17.81 -3.91 -3.12
CA LEU A 358 -18.18 -4.32 -4.48
C LEU A 358 -17.96 -5.83 -4.73
N LYS A 359 -17.20 -6.51 -3.87
CA LYS A 359 -16.94 -7.94 -4.00
C LYS A 359 -18.24 -8.76 -3.93
N GLY A 360 -18.42 -9.65 -4.91
CA GLY A 360 -19.60 -10.50 -5.00
C GLY A 360 -20.78 -9.89 -5.76
N GLN A 361 -20.69 -8.64 -6.23
CA GLN A 361 -21.66 -8.06 -7.15
C GLN A 361 -21.50 -8.70 -8.54
N SER A 362 -22.58 -9.05 -9.20
CA SER A 362 -22.60 -9.91 -10.41
C SER A 362 -21.81 -9.33 -11.61
N ASN A 363 -21.76 -8.01 -11.73
CA ASN A 363 -21.02 -7.33 -12.80
C ASN A 363 -19.60 -6.89 -12.37
N VAL A 364 -19.15 -7.21 -11.15
CA VAL A 364 -17.82 -6.84 -10.61
C VAL A 364 -16.95 -8.07 -10.44
N MET A 365 -15.70 -7.95 -10.87
CA MET A 365 -14.67 -8.98 -10.71
C MET A 365 -13.38 -8.34 -10.18
N LEU A 366 -12.87 -8.84 -9.07
CA LEU A 366 -11.57 -8.44 -8.52
C LEU A 366 -10.48 -9.30 -9.16
N VAL A 367 -9.44 -8.67 -9.71
CA VAL A 367 -8.36 -9.34 -10.44
C VAL A 367 -7.01 -8.95 -9.81
N GLY A 368 -6.16 -9.90 -9.51
CA GLY A 368 -4.83 -9.62 -9.02
C GLY A 368 -4.41 -10.42 -7.80
N GLU A 369 -3.96 -9.73 -6.76
CA GLU A 369 -3.54 -10.32 -5.49
C GLU A 369 -4.46 -9.86 -4.37
N GLU A 370 -4.44 -10.59 -3.24
CA GLU A 370 -5.09 -10.17 -2.00
C GLU A 370 -4.72 -8.72 -1.64
N THR A 371 -5.68 -7.91 -1.20
CA THR A 371 -5.39 -6.55 -0.73
C THR A 371 -4.52 -6.57 0.53
N GLY A 372 -3.70 -5.55 0.75
CA GLY A 372 -2.84 -5.44 1.94
C GLY A 372 -3.61 -5.12 3.23
N GLY A 373 -4.80 -4.54 3.13
CA GLY A 373 -5.66 -4.23 4.27
C GLY A 373 -6.77 -5.25 4.50
N GLY A 374 -7.33 -5.27 5.72
CA GLY A 374 -8.29 -6.27 6.17
C GLY A 374 -9.67 -6.19 5.50
N TYR A 375 -10.28 -7.36 5.24
CA TYR A 375 -11.63 -7.49 4.65
C TYR A 375 -12.75 -7.39 5.70
N TYR A 376 -12.57 -8.03 6.86
CA TYR A 376 -13.53 -7.98 7.97
C TYR A 376 -13.61 -6.58 8.59
N GLY A 377 -12.48 -5.92 8.70
CA GLY A 377 -12.35 -4.62 9.33
C GLY A 377 -10.89 -4.24 9.56
N ASN A 378 -10.69 -3.06 10.12
CA ASN A 378 -9.37 -2.50 10.40
C ASN A 378 -9.42 -1.54 11.60
N THR A 379 -8.37 -0.75 11.79
CA THR A 379 -8.30 0.28 12.84
C THR A 379 -8.06 1.68 12.24
N ALA A 380 -8.50 1.88 11.01
CA ALA A 380 -8.17 3.06 10.19
C ALA A 380 -8.95 4.33 10.52
N TRP A 381 -9.37 4.51 11.77
CA TRP A 381 -10.14 5.69 12.15
C TRP A 381 -9.43 6.47 13.24
N MET A 382 -9.29 7.78 13.05
CA MET A 382 -8.52 8.68 13.92
C MET A 382 -7.15 8.08 14.28
N ILE A 383 -6.15 8.32 13.45
CA ILE A 383 -4.81 7.75 13.55
C ILE A 383 -3.80 8.86 13.89
N PRO A 384 -3.73 9.33 15.14
CA PRO A 384 -2.77 10.34 15.53
C PRO A 384 -1.33 9.80 15.53
N ASP A 385 -0.39 10.71 15.34
CA ASP A 385 1.03 10.46 15.53
C ASP A 385 1.39 10.67 17.02
N VAL A 386 2.12 9.71 17.60
CA VAL A 386 2.71 9.79 18.92
C VAL A 386 4.21 9.99 18.76
N THR A 387 4.78 10.90 19.56
CA THR A 387 6.22 11.14 19.58
C THR A 387 6.76 10.80 20.98
N LEU A 388 7.74 9.91 21.05
CA LEU A 388 8.41 9.58 22.30
C LEU A 388 9.25 10.79 22.78
N PRO A 389 9.15 11.18 24.06
CA PRO A 389 9.70 12.46 24.53
C PRO A 389 11.23 12.51 24.49
N VAL A 390 11.92 11.42 24.80
CA VAL A 390 13.38 11.37 24.90
C VAL A 390 14.00 11.11 23.52
N THR A 391 13.55 10.07 22.82
CA THR A 391 14.17 9.62 21.57
C THR A 391 13.66 10.36 20.34
N GLY A 392 12.48 10.98 20.41
CA GLY A 392 11.80 11.58 19.28
C GLY A 392 11.30 10.58 18.22
N ILE A 393 11.40 9.27 18.50
CA ILE A 393 10.81 8.23 17.64
C ILE A 393 9.30 8.44 17.60
N ARG A 394 8.73 8.23 16.42
CA ARG A 394 7.30 8.45 16.17
C ARG A 394 6.63 7.14 15.81
N PHE A 395 5.40 6.98 16.26
CA PHE A 395 4.54 5.89 15.82
C PHE A 395 3.09 6.35 15.66
N ARG A 396 2.36 5.69 14.80
CA ARG A 396 0.94 5.95 14.58
C ARG A 396 0.11 5.10 15.53
N LEU A 397 -0.90 5.71 16.14
CA LEU A 397 -1.76 5.05 17.13
C LEU A 397 -3.23 5.15 16.71
N PRO A 398 -3.77 4.15 15.98
CA PRO A 398 -5.20 4.09 15.69
C PRO A 398 -6.03 4.04 16.98
N ARG A 399 -7.06 4.89 17.08
CA ARG A 399 -7.90 4.99 18.28
C ARG A 399 -9.19 4.19 18.17
N PHE A 400 -9.66 3.86 16.98
CA PHE A 400 -10.92 3.16 16.75
C PHE A 400 -10.74 1.81 16.08
N ARG A 401 -11.63 0.89 16.42
CA ARG A 401 -11.84 -0.34 15.70
C ARG A 401 -13.02 -0.17 14.74
N LEU A 402 -12.78 -0.43 13.48
CA LEU A 402 -13.79 -0.50 12.42
C LEU A 402 -14.09 -1.97 12.11
N VAL A 403 -15.32 -2.39 12.23
CA VAL A 403 -15.88 -3.63 11.70
C VAL A 403 -16.73 -3.26 10.50
N VAL A 404 -16.31 -3.66 9.31
CA VAL A 404 -16.99 -3.27 8.06
C VAL A 404 -18.30 -4.02 7.93
N ASP A 405 -18.22 -5.34 8.12
CA ASP A 405 -19.37 -6.25 7.99
C ASP A 405 -19.14 -7.41 8.96
N SER A 406 -19.99 -7.52 9.95
CA SER A 406 -19.89 -8.51 11.02
C SER A 406 -20.22 -9.94 10.56
N THR A 407 -20.88 -10.09 9.41
CA THR A 407 -21.20 -11.39 8.81
C THR A 407 -20.02 -12.04 8.09
N ARG A 408 -18.98 -11.26 7.78
CA ARG A 408 -17.75 -11.75 7.13
C ARG A 408 -16.91 -12.56 8.12
N GLU A 409 -16.19 -13.51 7.59
CA GLU A 409 -15.26 -14.30 8.39
C GLU A 409 -14.12 -13.44 8.95
N LYS A 410 -13.90 -13.50 10.26
CA LYS A 410 -12.80 -12.81 10.97
C LYS A 410 -11.50 -13.61 10.91
N ASN A 411 -11.02 -13.92 9.73
CA ASN A 411 -9.82 -14.74 9.49
C ASN A 411 -8.51 -13.93 9.41
N GLY A 412 -8.58 -12.61 9.54
CA GLY A 412 -7.42 -11.73 9.47
C GLY A 412 -6.80 -11.60 8.07
N ARG A 413 -7.59 -11.88 7.03
CA ARG A 413 -7.19 -11.76 5.62
C ARG A 413 -7.67 -10.44 5.01
N GLY A 414 -7.05 -10.07 3.90
CA GLY A 414 -7.51 -8.98 3.04
C GLY A 414 -8.66 -9.39 2.12
N VAL A 415 -9.05 -8.50 1.22
CA VAL A 415 -10.03 -8.81 0.18
C VAL A 415 -9.35 -9.71 -0.85
N MET A 416 -9.79 -10.97 -0.93
CA MET A 416 -9.27 -11.92 -1.91
C MET A 416 -9.79 -11.57 -3.30
N PRO A 417 -8.96 -11.60 -4.34
CA PRO A 417 -9.44 -11.43 -5.71
C PRO A 417 -10.28 -12.65 -6.15
N ASP A 418 -11.17 -12.43 -7.12
CA ASP A 418 -11.94 -13.49 -7.76
C ASP A 418 -11.08 -14.24 -8.79
N VAL A 419 -10.15 -13.52 -9.43
CA VAL A 419 -9.16 -14.07 -10.36
C VAL A 419 -7.75 -13.71 -9.91
N LEU A 420 -6.98 -14.72 -9.54
CA LEU A 420 -5.58 -14.54 -9.18
C LEU A 420 -4.74 -14.18 -10.41
N ALA A 421 -3.94 -13.11 -10.28
CA ALA A 421 -2.91 -12.71 -11.22
C ALA A 421 -1.63 -12.43 -10.44
N LEU A 422 -0.79 -13.44 -10.33
CA LEU A 422 0.46 -13.39 -9.57
C LEU A 422 1.63 -12.89 -10.44
N PRO A 423 2.67 -12.28 -9.84
CA PRO A 423 3.90 -11.95 -10.53
C PRO A 423 4.56 -13.21 -11.12
N SER A 424 5.25 -13.05 -12.24
CA SER A 424 6.14 -14.06 -12.78
C SER A 424 7.46 -13.44 -13.20
N VAL A 425 8.52 -14.23 -13.20
CA VAL A 425 9.87 -13.83 -13.68
C VAL A 425 9.78 -13.35 -15.13
N GLU A 426 9.05 -14.06 -15.98
CA GLU A 426 8.86 -13.72 -17.38
C GLU A 426 8.13 -12.36 -17.56
N ALA A 427 7.02 -12.14 -16.86
CA ALA A 427 6.32 -10.87 -16.93
C ALA A 427 7.19 -9.71 -16.43
N LEU A 428 8.00 -9.98 -15.39
CA LEU A 428 8.91 -8.98 -14.83
C LEU A 428 10.02 -8.63 -15.81
N SER A 429 10.66 -9.62 -16.45
CA SER A 429 11.74 -9.42 -17.44
C SER A 429 11.25 -8.65 -18.66
N LYS A 430 10.08 -9.01 -19.19
CA LYS A 430 9.46 -8.34 -20.34
C LYS A 430 8.83 -6.97 -19.97
N GLY A 431 8.78 -6.59 -18.70
CA GLY A 431 8.12 -5.37 -18.25
C GLY A 431 6.61 -5.38 -18.45
N LEU A 432 5.99 -6.56 -18.51
CA LEU A 432 4.57 -6.71 -18.74
C LEU A 432 3.75 -6.41 -17.47
N ASP A 433 2.69 -5.68 -17.65
CA ASP A 433 1.66 -5.52 -16.63
C ASP A 433 0.69 -6.72 -16.67
N PHE A 434 1.07 -7.77 -15.94
CA PHE A 434 0.34 -9.06 -15.94
C PHE A 434 -1.10 -8.95 -15.40
N LYS A 435 -1.39 -8.02 -14.49
CA LYS A 435 -2.75 -7.81 -13.98
C LYS A 435 -3.65 -7.11 -15.00
N THR A 436 -3.15 -6.07 -15.64
CA THR A 436 -3.87 -5.42 -16.73
C THR A 436 -4.02 -6.37 -17.93
N ALA A 437 -2.99 -7.17 -18.25
CA ALA A 437 -3.09 -8.20 -19.30
C ALA A 437 -4.17 -9.24 -18.98
N LYS A 438 -4.27 -9.69 -17.72
CA LYS A 438 -5.32 -10.63 -17.28
C LYS A 438 -6.72 -10.02 -17.37
N ALA A 439 -6.90 -8.76 -16.98
CA ALA A 439 -8.19 -8.08 -17.14
C ALA A 439 -8.60 -7.95 -18.62
N LYS A 440 -7.66 -7.61 -19.51
CA LYS A 440 -7.92 -7.56 -20.95
C LYS A 440 -8.29 -8.94 -21.54
N GLU A 441 -7.63 -9.99 -21.07
CA GLU A 441 -7.97 -11.38 -21.43
C GLU A 441 -9.41 -11.72 -21.03
N LEU A 442 -9.81 -11.40 -19.79
CA LEU A 442 -11.17 -11.65 -19.31
C LEU A 442 -12.23 -10.88 -20.07
N ILE A 443 -11.95 -9.63 -20.43
CA ILE A 443 -12.85 -8.82 -21.30
C ILE A 443 -13.04 -9.50 -22.63
N ARG A 444 -11.94 -9.96 -23.29
CA ARG A 444 -11.99 -10.63 -24.59
C ARG A 444 -12.79 -11.93 -24.54
N LEU A 445 -12.57 -12.76 -23.53
CA LEU A 445 -13.31 -14.02 -23.33
C LEU A 445 -14.82 -13.76 -23.18
N LYS A 446 -15.20 -12.81 -22.31
CA LYS A 446 -16.61 -12.42 -22.13
C LYS A 446 -17.26 -11.86 -23.39
N SER A 447 -16.51 -11.19 -24.24
CA SER A 447 -17.01 -10.68 -25.52
C SER A 447 -17.21 -11.81 -26.54
N ALA A 448 -16.32 -12.80 -26.56
CA ALA A 448 -16.45 -13.99 -27.43
C ALA A 448 -17.66 -14.85 -27.03
N ASP A 449 -17.88 -15.09 -25.72
CA ASP A 449 -19.04 -15.83 -25.22
C ASP A 449 -20.38 -15.19 -25.64
N ARG A 450 -20.45 -13.85 -25.63
CA ARG A 450 -21.64 -13.11 -26.06
C ARG A 450 -21.86 -13.15 -27.57
N ALA A 451 -20.80 -13.26 -28.36
CA ALA A 451 -20.88 -13.36 -29.81
C ALA A 451 -21.24 -14.78 -30.30
N GLY A 452 -21.02 -15.79 -29.47
CA GLY A 452 -21.31 -17.20 -29.76
C GLY A 452 -22.66 -17.70 -29.21
N GLN A 453 -23.45 -16.84 -28.54
CA GLN A 453 -24.82 -17.16 -28.14
C GLN A 453 -25.77 -16.72 -29.26
N PRO A 454 -26.55 -17.64 -29.88
CA PRO A 454 -27.48 -17.36 -30.95
C PRO A 454 -28.63 -16.44 -30.52
#